data_8199d069f364acbe93ac4846bd8159f5
#
_entry.id   8199d069f364acbe93ac4846bd8159f5
#
_cell.length_a   1.000
_cell.length_b   1.000
_cell.length_c   1.000
_cell.angle_alpha   90.00
_cell.angle_beta   90.00
_cell.angle_gamma   90.00
#
_symmetry.space_group_name_H-M   'P 1'
#
loop_
_entity.id
_entity.type
_entity.pdbx_description
1 polymer ?
#
loop_
_entity_poly.entity_id
_entity_poly.type
_entity_poly.pdbx_seq_one_letter_code
_entity_poly.pdbx_strand_id
1 'polypeptide(L)'
;MHKNSHSKMEWFKNTYLNTSKKLDILDVGSLDSKGNYNYSDIFDEEKWTYTGLDFQWGNNVDIIVTDIYNWFEVEDNTYDVIISGQLFEHLEFFWLTMSEIERVLKPGGYVCIIAPSAGPKHGGNIPNCYRFHEDGLRAMAKYVDLEVLDVSVDERKEVAPWNDACLVAHKSGSSQSVKNKELENRIDNLENKLDTILQSIQK
;
A
#
# COMPACT_ATOMS: atom_id res chain seq x y z
N MET A 1 -12.25 -12.34 0.47
CA MET A 1 -11.18 -12.60 -0.54
C MET A 1 -11.61 -13.70 -1.49
N HIS A 2 -11.11 -13.78 -2.70
CA HIS A 2 -11.39 -14.83 -3.67
C HIS A 2 -10.09 -15.45 -4.21
N LYS A 3 -10.22 -16.66 -4.79
CA LYS A 3 -9.09 -17.52 -5.18
C LYS A 3 -8.08 -16.82 -6.10
N ASN A 4 -8.52 -15.95 -6.98
CA ASN A 4 -7.60 -15.22 -7.89
C ASN A 4 -6.68 -14.26 -7.15
N SER A 5 -7.24 -13.50 -6.21
CA SER A 5 -6.46 -12.60 -5.34
C SER A 5 -5.40 -13.36 -4.55
N HIS A 6 -5.76 -14.54 -4.00
CA HIS A 6 -4.83 -15.41 -3.29
C HIS A 6 -3.67 -15.89 -4.20
N SER A 7 -3.97 -16.37 -5.40
CA SER A 7 -2.94 -16.82 -6.35
C SER A 7 -2.01 -15.69 -6.82
N LYS A 8 -2.51 -14.47 -6.96
CA LYS A 8 -1.67 -13.29 -7.27
C LYS A 8 -0.74 -12.94 -6.11
N MET A 9 -1.22 -13.03 -4.87
CA MET A 9 -0.40 -12.79 -3.69
C MET A 9 0.68 -13.85 -3.51
N GLU A 10 0.36 -15.12 -3.76
CA GLU A 10 1.35 -16.21 -3.78
C GLU A 10 2.41 -16.01 -4.87
N TRP A 11 2.00 -15.56 -6.06
CA TRP A 11 2.94 -15.20 -7.13
C TRP A 11 3.87 -14.05 -6.69
N PHE A 12 3.34 -13.01 -6.04
CA PHE A 12 4.15 -11.92 -5.49
C PHE A 12 5.21 -12.45 -4.51
N LYS A 13 4.79 -13.25 -3.51
CA LYS A 13 5.71 -13.90 -2.56
C LYS A 13 6.85 -14.59 -3.28
N ASN A 14 6.51 -15.49 -4.21
CA ASN A 14 7.48 -16.36 -4.89
C ASN A 14 8.40 -15.62 -5.86
N THR A 15 7.98 -14.45 -6.36
CA THR A 15 8.75 -13.67 -7.34
C THR A 15 9.69 -12.65 -6.68
N TYR A 16 9.25 -12.00 -5.61
CA TYR A 16 9.93 -10.82 -5.06
C TYR A 16 10.55 -11.06 -3.68
N LEU A 17 10.08 -12.04 -2.91
CA LEU A 17 10.53 -12.20 -1.53
C LEU A 17 11.56 -13.31 -1.36
N ASN A 18 12.53 -13.07 -0.48
CA ASN A 18 13.57 -14.04 -0.16
C ASN A 18 13.28 -14.72 1.16
N THR A 19 12.86 -15.98 1.11
CA THR A 19 12.50 -16.82 2.29
C THR A 19 13.68 -17.07 3.25
N SER A 20 14.92 -16.85 2.83
CA SER A 20 16.08 -16.97 3.71
C SER A 20 16.28 -15.78 4.64
N LYS A 21 15.67 -14.63 4.34
CA LYS A 21 15.73 -13.42 5.16
C LYS A 21 14.63 -13.42 6.22
N LYS A 22 14.89 -12.71 7.32
CA LYS A 22 13.83 -12.32 8.26
C LYS A 22 13.05 -11.16 7.63
N LEU A 23 11.72 -11.26 7.60
CA LEU A 23 10.85 -10.20 7.10
C LEU A 23 9.69 -9.96 8.07
N ASP A 24 9.41 -8.69 8.31
CA ASP A 24 8.23 -8.23 9.02
C ASP A 24 7.18 -7.80 7.99
N ILE A 25 6.01 -8.45 7.99
CA ILE A 25 4.97 -8.31 6.94
C ILE A 25 3.71 -7.72 7.57
N LEU A 26 3.15 -6.68 6.95
CA LEU A 26 1.88 -6.08 7.34
C LEU A 26 0.82 -6.37 6.27
N ASP A 27 -0.30 -6.96 6.68
CA ASP A 27 -1.50 -7.12 5.86
C ASP A 27 -2.53 -6.04 6.22
N VAL A 28 -2.77 -5.11 5.29
CA VAL A 28 -3.68 -3.97 5.49
C VAL A 28 -5.07 -4.29 4.96
N GLY A 29 -6.07 -4.24 5.84
CA GLY A 29 -7.42 -4.72 5.57
C GLY A 29 -7.51 -6.23 5.76
N SER A 30 -6.87 -6.74 6.80
CA SER A 30 -6.63 -8.16 7.02
C SER A 30 -7.84 -8.94 7.52
N LEU A 31 -8.93 -8.27 7.93
CA LEU A 31 -10.10 -8.92 8.53
C LEU A 31 -10.68 -10.04 7.66
N ASP A 32 -10.59 -11.26 8.14
CA ASP A 32 -11.28 -12.40 7.52
C ASP A 32 -12.73 -12.49 8.00
N SER A 33 -13.60 -11.74 7.36
CA SER A 33 -15.04 -11.66 7.69
C SER A 33 -15.82 -12.93 7.40
N LYS A 34 -15.27 -13.88 6.63
CA LYS A 34 -15.96 -15.10 6.18
C LYS A 34 -15.30 -16.40 6.62
N GLY A 35 -14.07 -16.33 7.17
CA GLY A 35 -13.32 -17.50 7.63
C GLY A 35 -12.88 -18.45 6.51
N ASN A 36 -12.75 -17.97 5.27
CA ASN A 36 -12.48 -18.85 4.12
C ASN A 36 -11.07 -18.71 3.56
N TYR A 37 -10.56 -17.48 3.46
CA TYR A 37 -9.24 -17.19 2.88
C TYR A 37 -8.69 -15.89 3.49
N ASN A 38 -7.50 -15.96 4.01
CA ASN A 38 -6.66 -14.81 4.35
C ASN A 38 -5.28 -15.03 3.75
N TYR A 39 -4.37 -14.10 3.91
CA TYR A 39 -3.03 -14.24 3.36
C TYR A 39 -2.03 -14.82 4.34
N SER A 40 -2.39 -15.02 5.61
CA SER A 40 -1.46 -15.55 6.62
C SER A 40 -0.89 -16.91 6.23
N ASP A 41 -1.70 -17.77 5.57
CA ASP A 41 -1.26 -19.07 5.09
C ASP A 41 -0.19 -18.99 3.97
N ILE A 42 -0.12 -17.85 3.26
CA ILE A 42 0.90 -17.64 2.24
C ILE A 42 2.22 -17.22 2.88
N PHE A 43 2.16 -16.41 3.94
CA PHE A 43 3.33 -15.76 4.56
C PHE A 43 3.76 -16.43 5.87
N ASP A 44 3.66 -17.76 5.94
CA ASP A 44 3.93 -18.62 7.12
C ASP A 44 5.38 -19.12 7.22
N GLU A 45 6.34 -18.50 6.53
CA GLU A 45 7.75 -18.90 6.59
C GLU A 45 8.32 -18.71 8.02
N GLU A 46 9.12 -19.67 8.49
CA GLU A 46 9.66 -19.72 9.87
C GLU A 46 10.31 -18.41 10.34
N LYS A 47 10.92 -17.67 9.42
CA LYS A 47 11.65 -16.43 9.72
C LYS A 47 10.82 -15.17 9.55
N TRP A 48 9.56 -15.29 9.16
CA TRP A 48 8.70 -14.15 8.90
C TRP A 48 7.75 -13.87 10.04
N THR A 49 7.47 -12.60 10.27
CA THR A 49 6.44 -12.16 11.21
C THR A 49 5.31 -11.56 10.38
N TYR A 50 4.17 -12.20 10.39
CA TYR A 50 2.95 -11.67 9.77
C TYR A 50 2.13 -10.93 10.80
N THR A 51 1.64 -9.74 10.45
CA THR A 51 0.81 -8.88 11.30
C THR A 51 -0.39 -8.40 10.49
N GLY A 52 -1.58 -8.67 10.96
CA GLY A 52 -2.83 -8.19 10.37
C GLY A 52 -3.25 -6.83 10.94
N LEU A 53 -3.59 -5.87 10.08
CA LEU A 53 -4.09 -4.55 10.46
C LEU A 53 -5.46 -4.31 9.84
N ASP A 54 -6.43 -3.89 10.67
CA ASP A 54 -7.76 -3.48 10.22
C ASP A 54 -8.34 -2.41 11.15
N PHE A 55 -9.41 -1.73 10.77
CA PHE A 55 -10.16 -0.83 11.63
C PHE A 55 -11.26 -1.54 12.45
N GLN A 56 -11.49 -2.82 12.19
CA GLN A 56 -12.43 -3.66 12.92
C GLN A 56 -11.70 -4.85 13.55
N TRP A 57 -12.08 -5.18 14.78
CA TRP A 57 -11.60 -6.39 15.44
C TRP A 57 -12.20 -7.65 14.81
N GLY A 58 -11.41 -8.69 14.66
CA GLY A 58 -11.86 -9.99 14.21
C GLY A 58 -10.71 -10.95 13.85
N ASN A 59 -11.05 -12.00 13.15
CA ASN A 59 -10.06 -13.00 12.73
C ASN A 59 -9.01 -12.36 11.82
N ASN A 60 -7.73 -12.74 12.03
CA ASN A 60 -6.58 -12.26 11.28
C ASN A 60 -6.26 -10.76 11.49
N VAL A 61 -6.68 -10.18 12.63
CA VAL A 61 -6.40 -8.79 13.00
C VAL A 61 -5.61 -8.75 14.30
N ASP A 62 -4.38 -8.25 14.24
CA ASP A 62 -3.48 -8.06 15.38
C ASP A 62 -3.44 -6.59 15.82
N ILE A 63 -3.51 -5.66 14.87
CA ILE A 63 -3.52 -4.22 15.12
C ILE A 63 -4.86 -3.63 14.67
N ILE A 64 -5.53 -2.95 15.61
CA ILE A 64 -6.74 -2.19 15.30
C ILE A 64 -6.35 -0.73 15.21
N VAL A 65 -6.56 -0.12 14.05
CA VAL A 65 -6.37 1.31 13.86
C VAL A 65 -7.68 2.05 14.09
N THR A 66 -7.62 3.17 14.77
CA THR A 66 -8.79 4.02 15.04
C THR A 66 -9.20 4.83 13.81
N ASP A 67 -8.27 5.13 12.92
CA ASP A 67 -8.47 5.78 11.64
C ASP A 67 -7.67 5.06 10.54
N ILE A 68 -8.37 4.52 9.54
CA ILE A 68 -7.74 3.81 8.40
C ILE A 68 -6.87 4.73 7.53
N TYR A 69 -6.95 6.03 7.72
CA TYR A 69 -6.19 7.05 7.01
C TYR A 69 -5.04 7.65 7.82
N ASN A 70 -4.89 7.25 9.10
CA ASN A 70 -3.85 7.76 10.00
C ASN A 70 -3.56 6.75 11.11
N TRP A 71 -2.44 6.03 10.99
CA TRP A 71 -2.11 4.88 11.85
C TRP A 71 -1.13 5.26 12.95
N PHE A 72 -1.63 5.91 14.00
CA PHE A 72 -0.81 6.26 15.18
C PHE A 72 -0.25 5.04 15.92
N GLU A 73 -0.88 3.88 15.73
CA GLU A 73 -0.54 2.62 16.36
C GLU A 73 0.69 1.94 15.71
N VAL A 74 1.17 2.47 14.57
CA VAL A 74 2.27 1.88 13.79
C VAL A 74 3.38 2.90 13.57
N GLU A 75 4.61 2.55 13.98
CA GLU A 75 5.79 3.39 13.82
C GLU A 75 6.26 3.45 12.35
N ASP A 76 7.01 4.51 12.01
CA ASP A 76 7.64 4.69 10.71
C ASP A 76 8.65 3.57 10.42
N ASN A 77 8.77 3.17 9.14
CA ASN A 77 9.78 2.23 8.67
C ASN A 77 9.85 0.91 9.48
N THR A 78 8.69 0.35 9.81
CA THR A 78 8.57 -0.85 10.65
C THR A 78 8.55 -2.14 9.84
N TYR A 79 7.94 -2.15 8.65
CA TYR A 79 7.69 -3.37 7.89
C TYR A 79 8.58 -3.49 6.65
N ASP A 80 9.04 -4.70 6.36
CA ASP A 80 9.80 -5.02 5.16
C ASP A 80 8.89 -5.22 3.95
N VAL A 81 7.67 -5.70 4.20
CA VAL A 81 6.66 -5.99 3.18
C VAL A 81 5.29 -5.52 3.65
N ILE A 82 4.56 -4.84 2.77
CA ILE A 82 3.17 -4.49 3.02
C ILE A 82 2.30 -5.09 1.92
N ILE A 83 1.26 -5.79 2.31
CA ILE A 83 0.27 -6.37 1.41
C ILE A 83 -1.11 -5.82 1.70
N SER A 84 -1.95 -5.77 0.68
CA SER A 84 -3.37 -5.47 0.83
C SER A 84 -4.17 -6.11 -0.29
N GLY A 85 -5.28 -6.74 0.04
CA GLY A 85 -6.14 -7.36 -0.95
C GLY A 85 -7.62 -7.09 -0.72
N GLN A 86 -8.29 -6.55 -1.74
CA GLN A 86 -9.74 -6.30 -1.72
C GLN A 86 -10.16 -5.29 -0.64
N LEU A 87 -9.32 -4.30 -0.38
CA LEU A 87 -9.58 -3.18 0.52
C LEU A 87 -9.76 -1.86 -0.23
N PHE A 88 -8.90 -1.58 -1.19
CA PHE A 88 -8.77 -0.24 -1.79
C PHE A 88 -10.03 0.24 -2.50
N GLU A 89 -10.84 -0.65 -3.05
CA GLU A 89 -12.14 -0.32 -3.62
C GLU A 89 -13.15 0.22 -2.59
N HIS A 90 -12.91 -0.01 -1.32
CA HIS A 90 -13.76 0.40 -0.21
C HIS A 90 -13.28 1.69 0.47
N LEU A 91 -12.07 2.15 0.21
CA LEU A 91 -11.50 3.36 0.80
C LEU A 91 -11.97 4.61 0.05
N GLU A 92 -12.59 5.55 0.74
CA GLU A 92 -13.01 6.82 0.13
C GLU A 92 -11.79 7.69 -0.22
N PHE A 93 -10.75 7.67 0.61
CA PHE A 93 -9.52 8.46 0.47
C PHE A 93 -8.29 7.55 0.39
N PHE A 94 -8.29 6.60 -0.54
CA PHE A 94 -7.24 5.56 -0.66
C PHE A 94 -5.81 6.12 -0.74
N TRP A 95 -5.62 7.34 -1.22
CA TRP A 95 -4.32 8.00 -1.27
C TRP A 95 -3.75 8.33 0.11
N LEU A 96 -4.60 8.56 1.13
CA LEU A 96 -4.16 8.74 2.51
C LEU A 96 -3.63 7.42 3.09
N THR A 97 -4.34 6.32 2.85
CA THR A 97 -3.87 4.97 3.20
C THR A 97 -2.55 4.64 2.49
N MET A 98 -2.37 5.06 1.22
CA MET A 98 -1.09 4.92 0.52
C MET A 98 0.04 5.71 1.20
N SER A 99 -0.24 6.90 1.74
CA SER A 99 0.75 7.66 2.50
C SER A 99 1.17 6.95 3.78
N GLU A 100 0.23 6.31 4.48
CA GLU A 100 0.54 5.49 5.66
C GLU A 100 1.35 4.24 5.29
N ILE A 101 0.98 3.55 4.20
CA ILE A 101 1.75 2.43 3.67
C ILE A 101 3.21 2.84 3.40
N GLU A 102 3.42 3.96 2.71
CA GLU A 102 4.78 4.46 2.44
C GLU A 102 5.52 4.81 3.73
N ARG A 103 4.86 5.45 4.69
CA ARG A 103 5.46 5.85 5.97
C ARG A 103 5.96 4.66 6.76
N VAL A 104 5.14 3.62 6.91
CA VAL A 104 5.48 2.45 7.75
C VAL A 104 6.34 1.41 7.02
N LEU A 105 6.48 1.51 5.70
CA LEU A 105 7.36 0.66 4.89
C LEU A 105 8.83 1.06 5.08
N LYS A 106 9.70 0.10 5.38
CA LYS A 106 11.15 0.31 5.45
C LYS A 106 11.71 0.69 4.08
N PRO A 107 12.78 1.54 4.03
CA PRO A 107 13.59 1.66 2.82
C PRO A 107 14.09 0.29 2.35
N GLY A 108 13.92 -0.01 1.06
CA GLY A 108 14.18 -1.34 0.49
C GLY A 108 13.03 -2.33 0.61
N GLY A 109 11.88 -1.90 1.15
CA GLY A 109 10.70 -2.74 1.33
C GLY A 109 9.81 -2.82 0.09
N TYR A 110 8.91 -3.78 0.07
CA TYR A 110 7.99 -4.08 -1.03
C TYR A 110 6.54 -3.85 -0.65
N VAL A 111 5.74 -3.43 -1.62
CA VAL A 111 4.28 -3.33 -1.49
C VAL A 111 3.60 -4.17 -2.55
N CYS A 112 2.59 -4.95 -2.18
CA CYS A 112 1.68 -5.60 -3.12
C CYS A 112 0.23 -5.25 -2.81
N ILE A 113 -0.46 -4.60 -3.76
CA ILE A 113 -1.88 -4.23 -3.63
C ILE A 113 -2.67 -4.95 -4.70
N ILE A 114 -3.76 -5.61 -4.30
CA ILE A 114 -4.70 -6.28 -5.20
C ILE A 114 -6.09 -5.70 -4.97
N ALA A 115 -6.70 -5.16 -6.00
CA ALA A 115 -8.03 -4.58 -5.98
C ALA A 115 -8.80 -4.90 -7.27
N PRO A 116 -10.13 -4.92 -7.27
CA PRO A 116 -10.91 -5.21 -8.48
C PRO A 116 -10.79 -4.08 -9.51
N SER A 117 -10.62 -4.45 -10.79
CA SER A 117 -10.69 -3.52 -11.92
C SER A 117 -12.09 -3.46 -12.56
N ALA A 118 -12.93 -4.45 -12.29
CA ALA A 118 -14.27 -4.59 -12.86
C ALA A 118 -15.27 -5.09 -11.80
N GLY A 119 -16.46 -5.43 -12.24
CA GLY A 119 -17.49 -6.05 -11.42
C GLY A 119 -18.52 -5.09 -10.84
N PRO A 120 -19.65 -5.62 -10.37
CA PRO A 120 -20.76 -4.85 -9.80
C PRO A 120 -20.39 -4.21 -8.46
N LYS A 121 -21.19 -3.23 -8.03
CA LYS A 121 -21.13 -2.72 -6.65
C LYS A 121 -21.40 -3.87 -5.67
N HIS A 122 -20.60 -3.98 -4.61
CA HIS A 122 -20.71 -5.00 -3.56
C HIS A 122 -20.32 -4.40 -2.19
N GLY A 123 -20.36 -5.22 -1.13
CA GLY A 123 -19.93 -4.77 0.20
C GLY A 123 -21.07 -4.43 1.16
N GLY A 124 -22.33 -4.49 0.71
CA GLY A 124 -23.51 -4.22 1.57
C GLY A 124 -23.48 -2.79 2.13
N ASN A 125 -23.22 -2.65 3.43
CA ASN A 125 -23.13 -1.35 4.12
C ASN A 125 -21.73 -0.71 4.08
N ILE A 126 -20.73 -1.39 3.49
CA ILE A 126 -19.39 -0.84 3.33
C ILE A 126 -19.34 0.00 2.06
N PRO A 127 -18.70 1.20 2.05
CA PRO A 127 -18.47 1.96 0.83
C PRO A 127 -17.87 1.09 -0.28
N ASN A 128 -18.21 1.35 -1.52
CA ASN A 128 -17.65 0.69 -2.68
C ASN A 128 -17.40 1.76 -3.75
N CYS A 129 -16.25 2.39 -3.66
CA CYS A 129 -15.94 3.66 -4.27
C CYS A 129 -15.29 3.50 -5.64
N TYR A 130 -14.38 2.51 -5.80
CA TYR A 130 -13.48 2.48 -6.94
C TYR A 130 -13.40 1.11 -7.62
N ARG A 131 -12.91 1.16 -8.88
CA ARG A 131 -12.35 0.07 -9.65
C ARG A 131 -11.03 0.57 -10.21
N PHE A 132 -9.96 -0.23 -10.08
CA PHE A 132 -8.61 0.20 -10.41
C PHE A 132 -8.15 -0.42 -11.73
N HIS A 133 -7.67 0.41 -12.62
CA HIS A 133 -6.93 0.02 -13.81
C HIS A 133 -5.44 0.27 -13.61
N GLU A 134 -4.61 -0.25 -14.52
CA GLU A 134 -3.14 -0.17 -14.41
C GLU A 134 -2.64 1.27 -14.22
N ASP A 135 -3.18 2.23 -14.97
CA ASP A 135 -2.77 3.64 -14.85
C ASP A 135 -3.14 4.24 -13.48
N GLY A 136 -4.27 3.83 -12.92
CA GLY A 136 -4.68 4.24 -11.57
C GLY A 136 -3.73 3.69 -10.50
N LEU A 137 -3.32 2.42 -10.61
CA LEU A 137 -2.36 1.80 -9.71
C LEU A 137 -0.96 2.44 -9.84
N ARG A 138 -0.52 2.75 -11.07
CA ARG A 138 0.74 3.49 -11.30
C ARG A 138 0.68 4.89 -10.68
N ALA A 139 -0.45 5.58 -10.81
CA ALA A 139 -0.65 6.90 -10.21
C ALA A 139 -0.60 6.84 -8.67
N MET A 140 -1.18 5.79 -8.07
CA MET A 140 -1.09 5.54 -6.62
C MET A 140 0.36 5.42 -6.14
N ALA A 141 1.15 4.55 -6.77
CA ALA A 141 2.56 4.38 -6.43
C ALA A 141 3.35 5.67 -6.61
N LYS A 142 3.12 6.38 -7.72
CA LYS A 142 3.76 7.67 -8.00
C LYS A 142 3.40 8.75 -6.97
N TYR A 143 2.17 8.75 -6.46
CA TYR A 143 1.72 9.74 -5.47
C TYR A 143 2.59 9.72 -4.21
N VAL A 144 3.06 8.54 -3.79
CA VAL A 144 3.91 8.32 -2.63
C VAL A 144 5.37 7.99 -3.00
N ASP A 145 5.77 8.22 -4.26
CA ASP A 145 7.13 8.04 -4.76
C ASP A 145 7.68 6.60 -4.58
N LEU A 146 6.82 5.62 -4.74
CA LEU A 146 7.23 4.23 -4.84
C LEU A 146 7.58 3.88 -6.29
N GLU A 147 8.66 3.12 -6.47
CA GLU A 147 9.07 2.56 -7.75
C GLU A 147 8.14 1.41 -8.13
N VAL A 148 7.49 1.50 -9.29
CA VAL A 148 6.62 0.44 -9.81
C VAL A 148 7.47 -0.67 -10.42
N LEU A 149 7.35 -1.88 -9.90
CA LEU A 149 8.02 -3.07 -10.41
C LEU A 149 7.12 -3.87 -11.37
N ASP A 150 5.85 -4.01 -11.02
CA ASP A 150 4.85 -4.68 -11.86
C ASP A 150 3.47 -4.06 -11.66
N VAL A 151 2.70 -3.98 -12.73
CA VAL A 151 1.28 -3.66 -12.71
C VAL A 151 0.58 -4.49 -13.76
N SER A 152 -0.44 -5.23 -13.35
CA SER A 152 -1.22 -6.08 -14.25
C SER A 152 -2.69 -6.09 -13.87
N VAL A 153 -3.55 -6.32 -14.87
CA VAL A 153 -4.98 -6.61 -14.70
C VAL A 153 -5.25 -8.01 -15.24
N ASP A 154 -6.01 -8.79 -14.50
CA ASP A 154 -6.39 -10.13 -14.92
C ASP A 154 -7.68 -10.08 -15.74
N GLU A 155 -7.55 -10.15 -17.06
CA GLU A 155 -8.66 -10.09 -18.00
C GLU A 155 -9.22 -11.47 -18.37
N ARG A 156 -8.77 -12.53 -17.74
CA ARG A 156 -9.27 -13.88 -18.00
C ARG A 156 -10.75 -14.00 -17.64
N LYS A 157 -11.54 -14.60 -18.53
CA LYS A 157 -12.98 -14.80 -18.31
C LYS A 157 -13.29 -15.67 -17.09
N GLU A 158 -12.38 -16.56 -16.74
CA GLU A 158 -12.51 -17.48 -15.60
C GLU A 158 -12.46 -16.76 -14.25
N VAL A 159 -11.89 -15.56 -14.19
CA VAL A 159 -11.80 -14.75 -12.96
C VAL A 159 -12.81 -13.61 -12.91
N ALA A 160 -13.65 -13.49 -13.96
CA ALA A 160 -14.76 -12.55 -13.95
C ALA A 160 -15.70 -12.83 -12.75
N PRO A 161 -16.36 -11.81 -12.20
CA PRO A 161 -16.50 -10.45 -12.77
C PRO A 161 -15.48 -9.42 -12.26
N TRP A 162 -14.52 -9.77 -11.40
CA TRP A 162 -13.73 -8.79 -10.66
C TRP A 162 -12.49 -8.31 -11.43
N ASN A 163 -11.86 -9.17 -12.25
CA ASN A 163 -10.66 -8.84 -13.01
C ASN A 163 -9.62 -8.14 -12.14
N ASP A 164 -9.06 -8.85 -11.16
CA ASP A 164 -8.17 -8.23 -10.17
C ASP A 164 -6.98 -7.51 -10.81
N ALA A 165 -6.85 -6.23 -10.49
CA ALA A 165 -5.67 -5.44 -10.73
C ALA A 165 -4.66 -5.66 -9.61
N CYS A 166 -3.38 -5.77 -9.95
CA CYS A 166 -2.28 -5.99 -9.03
C CYS A 166 -1.21 -4.93 -9.26
N LEU A 167 -0.75 -4.31 -8.17
CA LEU A 167 0.42 -3.43 -8.13
C LEU A 167 1.50 -4.10 -7.29
N VAL A 168 2.71 -4.19 -7.81
CA VAL A 168 3.92 -4.45 -7.03
C VAL A 168 4.81 -3.22 -7.12
N ALA A 169 5.18 -2.68 -5.97
CA ALA A 169 6.04 -1.51 -5.89
C ALA A 169 7.12 -1.67 -4.82
N HIS A 170 8.13 -0.82 -4.86
CA HIS A 170 9.31 -0.87 -4.01
C HIS A 170 9.66 0.52 -3.49
N LYS A 171 9.99 0.63 -2.19
CA LYS A 171 10.52 1.86 -1.59
C LYS A 171 12.03 1.88 -1.75
N SER A 172 12.57 2.72 -2.65
CA SER A 172 14.02 2.79 -2.83
C SER A 172 14.73 3.25 -1.56
N GLY A 173 15.88 2.64 -1.24
CA GLY A 173 16.64 2.97 -0.02
C GLY A 173 17.22 4.39 0.01
N SER A 174 17.21 5.10 -1.13
CA SER A 174 17.72 6.46 -1.28
C SER A 174 16.61 7.55 -1.28
N SER A 175 15.33 7.17 -1.27
CA SER A 175 14.23 8.12 -1.50
C SER A 175 14.14 9.20 -0.43
N GLN A 176 14.33 8.86 0.84
CA GLN A 176 14.23 9.83 1.94
C GLN A 176 15.35 10.88 1.91
N SER A 177 16.59 10.48 1.64
CA SER A 177 17.72 11.41 1.56
C SER A 177 17.62 12.32 0.34
N VAL A 178 17.11 11.83 -0.79
CA VAL A 178 16.89 12.64 -2.00
C VAL A 178 15.72 13.60 -1.80
N LYS A 179 14.61 13.15 -1.22
CA LYS A 179 13.46 14.03 -0.89
C LYS A 179 13.84 15.13 0.10
N ASN A 180 14.57 14.78 1.15
CA ASN A 180 15.03 15.78 2.13
C ASN A 180 15.92 16.83 1.46
N LYS A 181 16.85 16.43 0.62
CA LYS A 181 17.73 17.35 -0.10
C LYS A 181 16.98 18.23 -1.11
N GLU A 182 15.97 17.67 -1.78
CA GLU A 182 15.12 18.44 -2.69
C GLU A 182 14.23 19.43 -1.93
N LEU A 183 13.70 19.02 -0.77
CA LEU A 183 12.93 19.90 0.11
C LEU A 183 13.78 21.01 0.70
N GLU A 184 14.99 20.73 1.17
CA GLU A 184 15.99 21.71 1.61
C GLU A 184 16.28 22.73 0.50
N ASN A 185 16.57 22.27 -0.72
CA ASN A 185 16.79 23.15 -1.86
C ASN A 185 15.59 24.06 -2.19
N ARG A 186 14.36 23.54 -1.99
CA ARG A 186 13.14 24.35 -2.19
C ARG A 186 12.93 25.37 -1.09
N ILE A 187 13.25 25.05 0.15
CA ILE A 187 13.21 25.96 1.29
C ILE A 187 14.21 27.11 1.05
N ASP A 188 15.47 26.81 0.75
CA ASP A 188 16.50 27.79 0.45
C ASP A 188 16.10 28.75 -0.68
N ASN A 189 15.47 28.21 -1.73
CA ASN A 189 14.99 29.02 -2.86
C ASN A 189 13.83 29.94 -2.46
N LEU A 190 12.94 29.50 -1.57
CA LEU A 190 11.84 30.32 -1.06
C LEU A 190 12.34 31.42 -0.11
N GLU A 191 13.32 31.13 0.74
CA GLU A 191 13.96 32.09 1.62
C GLU A 191 14.66 33.19 0.81
N ASN A 192 15.45 32.84 -0.20
CA ASN A 192 16.10 33.77 -1.11
C ASN A 192 15.10 34.71 -1.85
N LYS A 193 13.94 34.15 -2.27
CA LYS A 193 12.88 34.94 -2.89
C LYS A 193 12.23 35.90 -1.91
N LEU A 194 12.01 35.44 -0.67
CA LEU A 194 11.44 36.27 0.40
C LEU A 194 12.35 37.45 0.72
N ASP A 195 13.65 37.21 0.88
CA ASP A 195 14.64 38.27 1.12
C ASP A 195 14.68 39.30 -0.02
N THR A 196 14.59 38.84 -1.27
CA THR A 196 14.53 39.74 -2.42
C THR A 196 13.28 40.62 -2.39
N ILE A 197 12.13 40.08 -2.01
CA ILE A 197 10.89 40.85 -1.85
C ILE A 197 10.99 41.84 -0.72
N LEU A 198 11.51 41.43 0.44
CA LEU A 198 11.69 42.30 1.60
C LEU A 198 12.61 43.49 1.27
N GLN A 199 13.73 43.27 0.56
CA GLN A 199 14.61 44.32 0.10
C GLN A 199 13.94 45.27 -0.90
N SER A 200 12.98 44.81 -1.69
CA SER A 200 12.24 45.68 -2.63
C SER A 200 11.19 46.55 -1.97
N ILE A 201 10.68 46.14 -0.82
CA ILE A 201 9.67 46.91 -0.03
C ILE A 201 10.33 48.02 0.82
N GLN A 202 11.59 47.84 1.18
CA GLN A 202 12.34 48.78 1.99
C GLN A 202 12.96 49.96 1.19
N LYS A 203 12.82 49.95 -0.13
CA LYS A 203 13.21 51.04 -1.03
C LYS A 203 12.04 51.90 -1.44
#